data_8b9a04d2c6fdc48c2f4f40853a2a5f1b
#
_entry.id   8b9a04d2c6fdc48c2f4f40853a2a5f1b
#
_cell.length_a   1.000
_cell.length_b   1.000
_cell.length_c   1.000
_cell.angle_alpha   90.00
_cell.angle_beta   90.00
_cell.angle_gamma   90.00
#
_symmetry.space_group_name_H-M   'P 1'
#
loop_
_entity.id
_entity.type
_entity.pdbx_description
1 polymer ?
#
loop_
_entity_poly.entity_id
_entity_poly.type
_entity_poly.pdbx_seq_one_letter_code
_entity_poly.pdbx_strand_id
1 'polypeptide(L)'
;MKIALISDVHGNLPALEAVLAHSGEMKVKQIWNLGDFTGFGAFPDQVVLSLKKKKAISLIGNYDAKVLKVPQKLNEWKSQKVPEKWLSFQWSYDHLSKKSREYLASLPETYKQEVKGWKVLFTHGSPESMDEPLTDDTPQERLRELAKKSHANIILCGHSH
;
A
#
# COMPACT_ATOMS: atom_id res chain seq x y z
N MET A 1 16.00 13.90 9.44
CA MET A 1 15.59 13.61 8.06
C MET A 1 14.08 13.71 8.01
N LYS A 2 13.49 14.39 7.00
CA LYS A 2 12.04 14.42 6.79
C LYS A 2 11.66 13.34 5.80
N ILE A 3 10.60 12.59 6.11
CA ILE A 3 10.07 11.49 5.31
C ILE A 3 8.58 11.77 5.07
N ALA A 4 8.08 11.53 3.86
CA ALA A 4 6.67 11.46 3.60
C ALA A 4 6.24 10.00 3.72
N LEU A 5 5.29 9.73 4.60
CA LEU A 5 4.63 8.43 4.71
C LEU A 5 3.30 8.51 3.98
N ILE A 6 3.10 7.64 3.00
CA ILE A 6 1.93 7.59 2.13
C ILE A 6 1.39 6.16 2.17
N SER A 7 0.09 6.01 2.13
CA SER A 7 -0.60 4.71 2.01
C SER A 7 -1.95 4.89 1.34
N ASP A 8 -2.49 3.80 0.80
CA ASP A 8 -3.90 3.70 0.40
C ASP A 8 -4.32 4.80 -0.61
N VAL A 9 -3.49 5.00 -1.63
CA VAL A 9 -3.72 6.01 -2.69
C VAL A 9 -4.89 5.61 -3.60
N HIS A 10 -5.09 4.30 -3.80
CA HIS A 10 -6.25 3.75 -4.51
C HIS A 10 -6.55 4.42 -5.85
N GLY A 11 -5.53 4.67 -6.68
CA GLY A 11 -5.71 5.27 -7.99
C GLY A 11 -6.12 6.75 -7.98
N ASN A 12 -6.07 7.42 -6.83
CA ASN A 12 -6.39 8.84 -6.68
C ASN A 12 -5.17 9.72 -7.04
N LEU A 13 -4.93 9.86 -8.33
CA LEU A 13 -3.79 10.66 -8.83
C LEU A 13 -3.83 12.12 -8.38
N PRO A 14 -4.97 12.85 -8.43
CA PRO A 14 -5.00 14.24 -7.99
C PRO A 14 -4.57 14.43 -6.54
N ALA A 15 -5.04 13.55 -5.64
CA ALA A 15 -4.63 13.59 -4.23
C ALA A 15 -3.13 13.28 -4.08
N LEU A 16 -2.62 12.28 -4.80
CA LEU A 16 -1.19 11.95 -4.79
C LEU A 16 -0.34 13.12 -5.27
N GLU A 17 -0.72 13.78 -6.36
CA GLU A 17 0.01 14.94 -6.90
C GLU A 17 0.07 16.09 -5.91
N ALA A 18 -1.02 16.40 -5.22
CA ALA A 18 -1.06 17.41 -4.17
C ALA A 18 -0.11 17.06 -3.00
N VAL A 19 -0.13 15.81 -2.53
CA VAL A 19 0.77 15.31 -1.48
C VAL A 19 2.23 15.36 -1.92
N LEU A 20 2.53 14.97 -3.17
CA LEU A 20 3.90 15.02 -3.70
C LEU A 20 4.41 16.45 -3.88
N ALA A 21 3.56 17.39 -4.30
CA ALA A 21 3.90 18.81 -4.38
C ALA A 21 4.24 19.37 -2.99
N HIS A 22 3.35 19.16 -2.02
CA HIS A 22 3.59 19.57 -0.62
C HIS A 22 4.84 18.93 -0.02
N SER A 23 5.10 17.65 -0.30
CA SER A 23 6.32 16.97 0.12
C SER A 23 7.59 17.65 -0.43
N GLY A 24 7.52 18.18 -1.65
CA GLY A 24 8.58 18.98 -2.27
C GLY A 24 8.81 20.29 -1.52
N GLU A 25 7.76 21.06 -1.22
CA GLU A 25 7.81 22.29 -0.44
C GLU A 25 8.41 22.04 0.96
N MET A 26 8.03 20.95 1.59
CA MET A 26 8.54 20.52 2.90
C MET A 26 9.98 19.99 2.86
N LYS A 27 10.61 19.92 1.68
CA LYS A 27 11.97 19.38 1.45
C LYS A 27 12.13 17.96 1.99
N VAL A 28 11.12 17.12 1.77
CA VAL A 28 11.15 15.70 2.11
C VAL A 28 12.28 15.00 1.35
N LYS A 29 13.00 14.12 2.02
CA LYS A 29 14.15 13.40 1.45
C LYS A 29 13.81 12.01 0.93
N GLN A 30 12.81 11.35 1.53
CA GLN A 30 12.35 10.03 1.15
C GLN A 30 10.82 9.95 1.20
N ILE A 31 10.27 9.15 0.31
CA ILE A 31 8.85 8.80 0.31
C ILE A 31 8.77 7.31 0.64
N TRP A 32 7.94 6.98 1.62
CA TRP A 32 7.61 5.62 2.01
C TRP A 32 6.14 5.38 1.71
N ASN A 33 5.84 4.33 0.93
CA ASN A 33 4.49 3.97 0.55
C ASN A 33 4.15 2.57 1.06
N LEU A 34 3.11 2.48 1.87
CA LEU A 34 2.71 1.25 2.56
C LEU A 34 1.71 0.40 1.78
N GLY A 35 1.61 0.58 0.48
CA GLY A 35 0.75 -0.23 -0.39
C GLY A 35 -0.56 0.43 -0.78
N ASP A 36 -1.39 -0.34 -1.46
CA ASP A 36 -2.67 0.06 -2.04
C ASP A 36 -2.57 1.27 -2.97
N PHE A 37 -1.75 1.09 -4.01
CA PHE A 37 -1.65 2.04 -5.14
C PHE A 37 -2.95 2.06 -5.95
N THR A 38 -3.60 0.90 -6.04
CA THR A 38 -4.70 0.60 -6.96
C THR A 38 -6.00 0.32 -6.20
N GLY A 39 -7.09 0.13 -6.93
CA GLY A 39 -8.39 -0.18 -6.34
C GLY A 39 -9.48 0.75 -6.86
N PHE A 40 -9.94 1.72 -6.10
CA PHE A 40 -11.18 2.45 -6.39
C PHE A 40 -11.05 3.60 -7.40
N GLY A 41 -9.89 4.27 -7.45
CA GLY A 41 -9.70 5.48 -8.25
C GLY A 41 -9.45 5.21 -9.74
N ALA A 42 -9.56 6.26 -10.52
CA ALA A 42 -9.57 6.19 -11.97
C ALA A 42 -8.17 6.08 -12.63
N PHE A 43 -7.09 6.31 -11.88
CA PHE A 43 -5.74 6.48 -12.44
C PHE A 43 -4.71 5.49 -11.85
N PRO A 44 -4.96 4.15 -11.88
CA PRO A 44 -4.09 3.18 -11.22
C PRO A 44 -2.67 3.19 -11.79
N ASP A 45 -2.51 3.24 -13.12
CA ASP A 45 -1.19 3.20 -13.79
C ASP A 45 -0.36 4.44 -13.48
N GLN A 46 -0.99 5.62 -13.54
CA GLN A 46 -0.32 6.88 -13.28
C GLN A 46 0.17 6.99 -11.82
N VAL A 47 -0.62 6.49 -10.87
CA VAL A 47 -0.22 6.42 -9.44
C VAL A 47 1.03 5.53 -9.28
N VAL A 48 1.02 4.33 -9.85
CA VAL A 48 2.16 3.42 -9.81
C VAL A 48 3.40 4.07 -10.42
N LEU A 49 3.26 4.63 -11.62
CA LEU A 49 4.37 5.27 -12.33
C LEU A 49 4.92 6.49 -11.57
N SER A 50 4.05 7.30 -10.96
CA SER A 50 4.45 8.48 -10.18
C SER A 50 5.29 8.10 -8.97
N LEU A 51 4.85 7.14 -8.16
CA LEU A 51 5.59 6.68 -6.98
C LEU A 51 6.89 5.97 -7.36
N LYS A 52 6.87 5.17 -8.43
CA LYS A 52 8.08 4.54 -8.99
C LYS A 52 9.10 5.58 -9.48
N LYS A 53 8.65 6.62 -10.20
CA LYS A 53 9.50 7.74 -10.68
C LYS A 53 10.12 8.50 -9.50
N LYS A 54 9.40 8.68 -8.40
CA LYS A 54 9.89 9.29 -7.17
C LYS A 54 10.82 8.38 -6.37
N LYS A 55 11.05 7.14 -6.81
CA LYS A 55 11.86 6.13 -6.11
C LYS A 55 11.37 5.90 -4.67
N ALA A 56 10.04 5.90 -4.49
CA ALA A 56 9.45 5.61 -3.20
C ALA A 56 9.82 4.19 -2.75
N ILE A 57 10.19 4.03 -1.49
CA ILE A 57 10.28 2.71 -0.86
C ILE A 57 8.84 2.24 -0.65
N SER A 58 8.47 1.14 -1.29
CA SER A 58 7.08 0.73 -1.40
C SER A 58 6.87 -0.73 -1.04
N LEU A 59 5.70 -1.02 -0.46
CA LEU A 59 5.16 -2.35 -0.25
C LEU A 59 4.01 -2.61 -1.23
N ILE A 60 3.66 -3.87 -1.43
CA ILE A 60 2.39 -4.25 -2.04
C ILE A 60 1.29 -4.19 -0.98
N GLY A 61 0.13 -3.62 -1.32
CA GLY A 61 -1.07 -3.67 -0.48
C GLY A 61 -2.00 -4.82 -0.85
N ASN A 62 -3.03 -5.03 -0.04
CA ASN A 62 -3.97 -6.14 -0.25
C ASN A 62 -4.84 -5.93 -1.49
N TYR A 63 -5.19 -4.69 -1.86
CA TYR A 63 -5.89 -4.41 -3.11
C TYR A 63 -4.99 -4.59 -4.33
N ASP A 64 -3.73 -4.17 -4.27
CA ASP A 64 -2.77 -4.42 -5.34
C ASP A 64 -2.62 -5.92 -5.61
N ALA A 65 -2.48 -6.72 -4.55
CA ALA A 65 -2.41 -8.18 -4.65
C ALA A 65 -3.68 -8.80 -5.24
N LYS A 66 -4.87 -8.27 -4.90
CA LYS A 66 -6.16 -8.68 -5.49
C LYS A 66 -6.24 -8.27 -6.96
N VAL A 67 -5.85 -7.05 -7.31
CA VAL A 67 -5.82 -6.58 -8.71
C VAL A 67 -4.94 -7.50 -9.57
N LEU A 68 -3.76 -7.88 -9.11
CA LEU A 68 -2.89 -8.80 -9.85
C LEU A 68 -3.49 -10.21 -10.05
N LYS A 69 -4.43 -10.63 -9.19
CA LYS A 69 -5.14 -11.92 -9.27
C LYS A 69 -6.41 -11.89 -10.14
N VAL A 70 -6.77 -10.75 -10.74
CA VAL A 70 -7.98 -10.62 -11.58
C VAL A 70 -8.07 -11.69 -12.67
N PRO A 71 -7.01 -12.01 -13.45
CA PRO A 71 -7.12 -13.02 -14.49
C PRO A 71 -7.54 -14.42 -13.98
N GLN A 72 -7.20 -14.76 -12.74
CA GLN A 72 -7.49 -16.06 -12.15
C GLN A 72 -8.78 -16.07 -11.30
N LYS A 73 -9.13 -14.93 -10.68
CA LYS A 73 -10.14 -14.86 -9.63
C LYS A 73 -11.42 -14.11 -10.00
N LEU A 74 -11.45 -13.41 -11.13
CA LEU A 74 -12.57 -12.54 -11.49
C LEU A 74 -13.93 -13.27 -11.50
N ASN A 75 -14.00 -14.47 -12.10
CA ASN A 75 -15.25 -15.23 -12.18
C ASN A 75 -15.76 -15.67 -10.80
N GLU A 76 -14.85 -16.08 -9.92
CA GLU A 76 -15.16 -16.39 -8.52
C GLU A 76 -15.69 -15.15 -7.79
N TRP A 77 -15.02 -14.00 -7.97
CA TRP A 77 -15.42 -12.76 -7.29
C TRP A 77 -16.74 -12.19 -7.76
N LYS A 78 -17.10 -12.36 -9.04
CA LYS A 78 -18.42 -11.98 -9.56
C LYS A 78 -19.57 -12.69 -8.86
N SER A 79 -19.35 -13.90 -8.36
CA SER A 79 -20.37 -14.68 -7.63
C SER A 79 -20.35 -14.44 -6.12
N GLN A 80 -19.23 -13.93 -5.55
CA GLN A 80 -19.03 -13.85 -4.09
C GLN A 80 -18.99 -12.43 -3.53
N LYS A 81 -18.70 -11.45 -4.38
CA LYS A 81 -18.48 -10.06 -3.95
C LYS A 81 -19.52 -9.11 -4.53
N VAL A 82 -19.79 -8.04 -3.81
CA VAL A 82 -20.60 -6.94 -4.35
C VAL A 82 -19.93 -6.34 -5.59
N PRO A 83 -20.76 -5.89 -6.59
CA PRO A 83 -20.25 -5.43 -7.89
C PRO A 83 -19.14 -4.35 -7.77
N GLU A 84 -19.29 -3.43 -6.87
CA GLU A 84 -18.35 -2.31 -6.67
C GLU A 84 -16.92 -2.79 -6.37
N LYS A 85 -16.78 -3.90 -5.63
CA LYS A 85 -15.46 -4.46 -5.29
C LYS A 85 -14.80 -5.14 -6.47
N TRP A 86 -15.48 -6.07 -7.13
CA TRP A 86 -14.84 -6.79 -8.23
C TRP A 86 -14.67 -5.92 -9.48
N LEU A 87 -15.59 -4.96 -9.72
CA LEU A 87 -15.44 -3.97 -10.80
C LEU A 87 -14.21 -3.07 -10.57
N SER A 88 -13.97 -2.62 -9.34
CA SER A 88 -12.79 -1.80 -9.03
C SER A 88 -11.48 -2.57 -9.27
N PHE A 89 -11.44 -3.86 -8.96
CA PHE A 89 -10.27 -4.70 -9.26
C PHE A 89 -10.09 -4.90 -10.75
N GLN A 90 -11.18 -5.23 -11.48
CA GLN A 90 -11.13 -5.40 -12.93
C GLN A 90 -10.70 -4.12 -13.62
N TRP A 91 -11.33 -2.98 -13.29
CA TRP A 91 -10.97 -1.67 -13.81
C TRP A 91 -9.47 -1.39 -13.63
N SER A 92 -8.99 -1.53 -12.40
CA SER A 92 -7.58 -1.29 -12.11
C SER A 92 -6.66 -2.20 -12.92
N TYR A 93 -6.98 -3.50 -13.02
CA TYR A 93 -6.19 -4.44 -13.80
C TYR A 93 -6.13 -4.07 -15.29
N ASP A 94 -7.28 -3.73 -15.88
CA ASP A 94 -7.42 -3.40 -17.31
C ASP A 94 -6.69 -2.10 -17.67
N HIS A 95 -6.57 -1.16 -16.70
CA HIS A 95 -5.91 0.13 -16.88
C HIS A 95 -4.45 0.17 -16.40
N LEU A 96 -3.93 -0.93 -15.84
CA LEU A 96 -2.51 -1.05 -15.52
C LEU A 96 -1.71 -1.49 -16.74
N SER A 97 -0.64 -0.79 -17.07
CA SER A 97 0.34 -1.25 -18.04
C SER A 97 1.03 -2.53 -17.57
N LYS A 98 1.55 -3.32 -18.50
CA LYS A 98 2.37 -4.50 -18.18
C LYS A 98 3.51 -4.14 -17.22
N LYS A 99 4.19 -3.02 -17.47
CA LYS A 99 5.30 -2.51 -16.64
C LYS A 99 4.88 -2.21 -15.19
N SER A 100 3.68 -1.67 -15.00
CA SER A 100 3.16 -1.37 -13.67
C SER A 100 2.73 -2.64 -12.94
N ARG A 101 2.10 -3.61 -13.63
CA ARG A 101 1.80 -4.93 -13.07
C ARG A 101 3.05 -5.69 -12.63
N GLU A 102 4.10 -5.69 -13.45
CA GLU A 102 5.39 -6.29 -13.11
C GLU A 102 6.04 -5.60 -11.92
N TYR A 103 5.96 -4.27 -11.84
CA TYR A 103 6.46 -3.52 -10.69
C TYR A 103 5.71 -3.87 -9.41
N LEU A 104 4.37 -3.84 -9.42
CA LEU A 104 3.57 -4.23 -8.25
C LEU A 104 3.87 -5.66 -7.80
N ALA A 105 3.98 -6.60 -8.76
CA ALA A 105 4.33 -8.00 -8.46
C ALA A 105 5.74 -8.18 -7.87
N SER A 106 6.63 -7.23 -8.06
CA SER A 106 8.00 -7.26 -7.51
C SER A 106 8.10 -6.65 -6.10
N LEU A 107 7.05 -6.01 -5.60
CA LEU A 107 7.07 -5.37 -4.29
C LEU A 107 6.99 -6.40 -3.16
N PRO A 108 7.71 -6.19 -2.06
CA PRO A 108 7.60 -7.03 -0.87
C PRO A 108 6.31 -6.74 -0.10
N GLU A 109 5.82 -7.72 0.66
CA GLU A 109 4.70 -7.55 1.60
C GLU A 109 5.10 -6.80 2.87
N THR A 110 6.36 -6.93 3.27
CA THR A 110 6.93 -6.23 4.42
C THR A 110 8.33 -5.74 4.11
N TYR A 111 8.75 -4.66 4.75
CA TYR A 111 10.10 -4.14 4.60
C TYR A 111 10.64 -3.68 5.95
N LYS A 112 11.90 -3.98 6.23
CA LYS A 112 12.59 -3.54 7.47
C LYS A 112 13.73 -2.60 7.11
N GLN A 113 13.82 -1.51 7.84
CA GLN A 113 14.91 -0.54 7.70
C GLN A 113 15.37 -0.05 9.07
N GLU A 114 16.65 0.17 9.22
CA GLU A 114 17.19 0.90 10.37
C GLU A 114 17.35 2.38 10.02
N VAL A 115 16.79 3.24 10.88
CA VAL A 115 16.86 4.69 10.73
C VAL A 115 17.34 5.30 12.04
N LYS A 116 18.55 5.84 12.06
CA LYS A 116 19.16 6.45 13.27
C LYS A 116 19.13 5.54 14.51
N GLY A 117 19.42 4.26 14.34
CA GLY A 117 19.41 3.26 15.41
C GLY A 117 18.02 2.67 15.73
N TRP A 118 16.95 3.14 15.08
CA TRP A 118 15.61 2.61 15.25
C TRP A 118 15.30 1.57 14.16
N LYS A 119 14.89 0.38 14.59
CA LYS A 119 14.38 -0.66 13.69
C LYS A 119 12.94 -0.35 13.32
N VAL A 120 12.70 -0.01 12.07
CA VAL A 120 11.38 0.33 11.53
C VAL A 120 10.90 -0.83 10.66
N LEU A 121 9.71 -1.34 10.96
CA LEU A 121 9.00 -2.33 10.16
C LEU A 121 7.87 -1.62 9.39
N PHE A 122 7.81 -1.87 8.12
CA PHE A 122 6.75 -1.42 7.21
C PHE A 122 5.86 -2.61 6.89
N THR A 123 4.57 -2.45 7.04
CA THR A 123 3.53 -3.42 6.68
C THR A 123 2.36 -2.69 6.03
N HIS A 124 1.56 -3.40 5.24
CA HIS A 124 0.31 -2.78 4.77
C HIS A 124 -0.76 -2.83 5.85
N GLY A 125 -1.16 -4.01 6.29
CA GLY A 125 -1.99 -4.22 7.47
C GLY A 125 -1.13 -4.49 8.73
N SER A 126 -1.44 -5.54 9.48
CA SER A 126 -0.61 -5.95 10.61
C SER A 126 0.72 -6.59 10.16
N PRO A 127 1.70 -6.73 11.07
CA PRO A 127 2.91 -7.50 10.79
C PRO A 127 2.70 -8.95 10.35
N GLU A 128 1.53 -9.53 10.61
CA GLU A 128 1.21 -10.93 10.30
C GLU A 128 0.26 -11.07 9.09
N SER A 129 -0.46 -10.01 8.72
CA SER A 129 -1.42 -10.06 7.60
C SER A 129 -1.65 -8.70 6.98
N MET A 130 -1.58 -8.62 5.65
CA MET A 130 -1.93 -7.40 4.92
C MET A 130 -3.44 -7.10 4.91
N ASP A 131 -4.29 -8.05 5.31
CA ASP A 131 -5.74 -7.89 5.41
C ASP A 131 -6.21 -7.63 6.86
N GLU A 132 -5.32 -7.66 7.88
CA GLU A 132 -5.67 -7.36 9.27
C GLU A 132 -5.53 -5.87 9.54
N PRO A 133 -6.64 -5.12 9.75
CA PRO A 133 -6.58 -3.71 10.08
C PRO A 133 -6.10 -3.51 11.53
N LEU A 134 -5.29 -2.48 11.75
CA LEU A 134 -4.96 -2.00 13.08
C LEU A 134 -5.65 -0.65 13.30
N THR A 135 -6.55 -0.59 14.28
CA THR A 135 -7.38 0.56 14.60
C THR A 135 -7.28 0.90 16.08
N ASP A 136 -7.89 1.99 16.50
CA ASP A 136 -7.97 2.38 17.92
C ASP A 136 -8.70 1.32 18.77
N ASP A 137 -9.58 0.52 18.14
CA ASP A 137 -10.30 -0.58 18.80
C ASP A 137 -9.50 -1.89 18.86
N THR A 138 -8.30 -1.95 18.26
CA THR A 138 -7.47 -3.16 18.31
C THR A 138 -7.08 -3.47 19.76
N PRO A 139 -7.38 -4.69 20.27
CA PRO A 139 -7.07 -5.03 21.66
C PRO A 139 -5.58 -4.83 21.98
N GLN A 140 -5.30 -4.22 23.12
CA GLN A 140 -3.91 -3.95 23.53
C GLN A 140 -3.04 -5.21 23.62
N GLU A 141 -3.64 -6.33 23.97
CA GLU A 141 -2.94 -7.63 24.01
C GLU A 141 -2.46 -8.02 22.61
N ARG A 142 -3.33 -7.84 21.57
CA ARG A 142 -2.96 -8.08 20.17
C ARG A 142 -1.82 -7.16 19.72
N LEU A 143 -1.91 -5.87 20.06
CA LEU A 143 -0.84 -4.91 19.73
C LEU A 143 0.50 -5.30 20.39
N ARG A 144 0.48 -5.74 21.66
CA ARG A 144 1.69 -6.20 22.36
C ARG A 144 2.28 -7.47 21.74
N GLU A 145 1.42 -8.41 21.33
CA GLU A 145 1.84 -9.64 20.64
C GLU A 145 2.55 -9.29 19.31
N LEU A 146 1.93 -8.46 18.47
CA LEU A 146 2.48 -8.03 17.20
C LEU A 146 3.80 -7.26 17.38
N ALA A 147 3.86 -6.35 18.34
CA ALA A 147 5.07 -5.59 18.67
C ALA A 147 6.21 -6.53 19.10
N LYS A 148 5.93 -7.49 19.96
CA LYS A 148 6.92 -8.47 20.42
C LYS A 148 7.45 -9.34 19.29
N LYS A 149 6.57 -9.87 18.44
CA LYS A 149 6.94 -10.73 17.30
C LYS A 149 7.69 -9.99 16.19
N SER A 150 7.39 -8.72 16.00
CA SER A 150 8.01 -7.91 14.93
C SER A 150 9.50 -7.67 15.12
N HIS A 151 9.97 -7.68 16.37
CA HIS A 151 11.32 -7.26 16.77
C HIS A 151 11.71 -5.87 16.25
N ALA A 152 10.72 -4.98 16.04
CA ALA A 152 10.89 -3.61 15.59
C ALA A 152 10.63 -2.61 16.73
N ASN A 153 11.25 -1.44 16.65
CA ASN A 153 10.98 -0.33 17.58
C ASN A 153 9.75 0.46 17.13
N ILE A 154 9.54 0.52 15.80
CA ILE A 154 8.43 1.26 15.16
C ILE A 154 7.81 0.35 14.11
N ILE A 155 6.49 0.26 14.12
CA ILE A 155 5.70 -0.41 13.08
C ILE A 155 4.90 0.68 12.36
N LEU A 156 5.01 0.75 11.05
CA LEU A 156 4.24 1.65 10.19
C LEU A 156 3.29 0.81 9.35
N CYS A 157 2.01 1.09 9.45
CA CYS A 157 0.95 0.39 8.70
C CYS A 157 0.01 1.38 8.01
N GLY A 158 -0.68 0.91 6.98
CA GLY A 158 -1.77 1.56 6.27
C GLY A 158 -3.09 0.82 6.50
N HIS A 159 -3.85 0.56 5.43
CA HIS A 159 -5.03 -0.30 5.36
C HIS A 159 -6.27 0.18 6.14
N SER A 160 -6.10 0.77 7.31
CA SER A 160 -7.21 1.13 8.20
C SER A 160 -7.88 2.47 7.87
N HIS A 161 -7.31 3.27 6.95
CA HIS A 161 -7.74 4.60 6.49
C HIS A 161 -7.99 5.63 7.60
#